data_ccc0a131dd078b34a7380e1af745129c
#
_entry.id   ccc0a131dd078b34a7380e1af745129c
#
_cell.length_a   1.000
_cell.length_b   1.000
_cell.length_c   1.000
_cell.angle_alpha   90.00
_cell.angle_beta   90.00
_cell.angle_gamma   90.00
#
_symmetry.space_group_name_H-M   'P 1'
#
loop_
_entity.id
_entity.type
_entity.pdbx_description
1 polymer ?
#
loop_
_entity_poly.entity_id
_entity_poly.type
_entity_poly.pdbx_seq_one_letter_code
_entity_poly.pdbx_strand_id
1 'polypeptide(L)'
;MGRFKCLVESEEGMASFRAQYRIFPNVNLRYCEEGKWFERWREGEVVIPMIAFIEGGMRILMGRVMKDYLRFYRLTPTQCVPNVFRILGCVDALNEKMGLGLTHHDVNWVYNLHHLKGKGYYLKTR
;
A
#
# COMPACT_ATOMS: atom_id res chain seq x y z
N MET A 1 4.26 -12.09 -16.72
CA MET A 1 4.31 -12.53 -15.30
C MET A 1 4.78 -11.38 -14.41
N GLY A 2 4.22 -11.29 -13.23
CA GLY A 2 4.62 -10.27 -12.27
C GLY A 2 6.05 -10.49 -11.79
N ARG A 3 6.79 -9.38 -11.64
CA ARG A 3 8.20 -9.38 -11.21
C ARG A 3 8.43 -10.11 -9.88
N PHE A 4 7.44 -10.09 -8.99
CA PHE A 4 7.55 -10.65 -7.64
C PHE A 4 6.80 -11.97 -7.47
N LYS A 5 6.32 -12.58 -8.54
CA LYS A 5 5.54 -13.81 -8.48
C LYS A 5 6.28 -14.92 -7.74
N CYS A 6 7.58 -15.05 -7.97
CA CYS A 6 8.40 -16.09 -7.35
C CYS A 6 8.39 -16.06 -5.81
N LEU A 7 8.08 -14.90 -5.22
CA LEU A 7 8.03 -14.77 -3.77
C LEU A 7 6.79 -15.43 -3.14
N VAL A 8 5.72 -15.61 -3.91
CA VAL A 8 4.43 -16.07 -3.38
C VAL A 8 3.83 -17.23 -4.15
N GLU A 9 4.54 -17.82 -5.09
CA GLU A 9 4.02 -18.92 -5.90
C GLU A 9 3.99 -20.28 -5.17
N SER A 10 4.73 -20.42 -4.08
CA SER A 10 4.71 -21.61 -3.23
C SER A 10 4.09 -21.30 -1.86
N GLU A 11 3.66 -22.34 -1.15
CA GLU A 11 3.14 -22.17 0.21
C GLU A 11 4.20 -21.61 1.15
N GLU A 12 5.46 -22.08 1.00
CA GLU A 12 6.59 -21.58 1.80
C GLU A 12 6.88 -20.11 1.49
N GLY A 13 6.88 -19.75 0.22
CA GLY A 13 7.07 -18.36 -0.20
C GLY A 13 5.98 -17.46 0.33
N MET A 14 4.72 -17.88 0.26
CA MET A 14 3.60 -17.11 0.80
C MET A 14 3.70 -16.97 2.33
N ALA A 15 4.10 -18.02 3.04
CA ALA A 15 4.30 -17.96 4.49
C ALA A 15 5.43 -16.98 4.86
N SER A 16 6.53 -16.99 4.11
CA SER A 16 7.64 -16.06 4.31
C SER A 16 7.21 -14.62 4.04
N PHE A 17 6.46 -14.40 2.99
CA PHE A 17 5.93 -13.08 2.64
C PHE A 17 5.02 -12.56 3.76
N ARG A 18 4.12 -13.41 4.24
CA ARG A 18 3.21 -13.07 5.35
C ARG A 18 3.99 -12.66 6.61
N ALA A 19 5.03 -13.42 6.96
CA ALA A 19 5.84 -13.13 8.13
C ALA A 19 6.65 -11.85 7.96
N GLN A 20 7.26 -11.66 6.80
CA GLN A 20 8.10 -10.49 6.51
C GLN A 20 7.30 -9.18 6.56
N TYR A 21 6.09 -9.20 6.05
CA TYR A 21 5.24 -8.00 5.98
C TYR A 21 4.18 -7.95 7.08
N ARG A 22 4.32 -8.80 8.10
CA ARG A 22 3.50 -8.79 9.32
C ARG A 22 2.01 -8.88 9.05
N ILE A 23 1.63 -9.73 8.11
CA ILE A 23 0.24 -9.96 7.79
C ILE A 23 -0.33 -10.99 8.77
N PHE A 24 -1.42 -10.66 9.45
CA PHE A 24 -2.02 -11.50 10.46
C PHE A 24 -2.46 -12.87 9.90
N PRO A 25 -2.36 -13.94 10.70
CA PRO A 25 -2.75 -15.28 10.24
C PRO A 25 -4.20 -15.41 9.80
N ASN A 26 -5.10 -14.59 10.34
CA ASN A 26 -6.52 -14.59 10.01
C ASN A 26 -6.85 -13.84 8.70
N VAL A 27 -5.87 -13.19 8.10
CA VAL A 27 -6.05 -12.54 6.80
C VAL A 27 -5.73 -13.55 5.71
N ASN A 28 -6.69 -13.84 4.85
CA ASN A 28 -6.48 -14.73 3.72
C ASN A 28 -5.73 -14.00 2.61
N LEU A 29 -4.69 -14.63 2.12
CA LEU A 29 -3.89 -14.11 1.02
C LEU A 29 -4.05 -15.00 -0.20
N ARG A 30 -4.22 -14.38 -1.34
CA ARG A 30 -4.31 -15.06 -2.62
C ARG A 30 -3.53 -14.25 -3.65
N TYR A 31 -2.62 -14.92 -4.36
CA TYR A 31 -1.89 -14.27 -5.45
C TYR A 31 -2.80 -14.13 -6.67
N CYS A 32 -2.77 -12.94 -7.27
CA CYS A 32 -3.46 -12.66 -8.52
C CYS A 32 -2.44 -12.16 -9.53
N GLU A 33 -2.46 -12.75 -10.73
CA GLU A 33 -1.54 -12.32 -11.78
C GLU A 33 -1.81 -10.87 -12.19
N GLU A 34 -0.73 -10.18 -12.51
CA GLU A 34 -0.78 -8.81 -12.97
C GLU A 34 -1.71 -8.67 -14.19
N GLY A 35 -2.57 -7.66 -14.14
CA GLY A 35 -3.52 -7.37 -15.20
C GLY A 35 -4.77 -8.25 -15.19
N LYS A 36 -4.86 -9.23 -14.30
CA LYS A 36 -6.00 -10.16 -14.23
C LYS A 36 -6.84 -10.03 -12.96
N TRP A 37 -6.54 -9.09 -12.10
CA TRP A 37 -7.23 -8.93 -10.83
C TRP A 37 -8.73 -8.68 -11.00
N PHE A 38 -9.14 -7.96 -12.02
CA PHE A 38 -10.55 -7.63 -12.27
C PHE A 38 -11.37 -8.86 -12.70
N GLU A 39 -10.74 -9.87 -13.29
CA GLU A 39 -11.40 -11.11 -13.68
C GLU A 39 -11.56 -12.07 -12.50
N ARG A 40 -10.69 -11.96 -11.50
CA ARG A 40 -10.60 -12.91 -10.39
C ARG A 40 -10.96 -12.31 -9.04
N TRP A 41 -11.30 -11.04 -9.01
CA TRP A 41 -11.71 -10.36 -7.79
C TRP A 41 -12.99 -10.95 -7.22
N ARG A 42 -13.00 -11.12 -5.90
CA ARG A 42 -14.15 -11.62 -5.15
C ARG A 42 -14.62 -10.57 -4.17
N GLU A 43 -15.92 -10.59 -3.86
CA GLU A 43 -16.49 -9.71 -2.88
C GLU A 43 -15.79 -9.86 -1.52
N GLY A 44 -15.50 -8.76 -0.86
CA GLY A 44 -14.78 -8.74 0.41
C GLY A 44 -13.26 -8.79 0.29
N GLU A 45 -12.73 -8.90 -0.93
CA GLU A 45 -11.29 -8.88 -1.18
C GLU A 45 -10.82 -7.47 -1.54
N VAL A 46 -9.58 -7.17 -1.17
CA VAL A 46 -8.89 -5.94 -1.60
C VAL A 46 -7.67 -6.35 -2.41
N VAL A 47 -7.50 -5.74 -3.56
CA VAL A 47 -6.32 -5.96 -4.39
C VAL A 47 -5.23 -4.99 -4.00
N ILE A 48 -4.07 -5.52 -3.62
CA ILE A 48 -2.92 -4.71 -3.22
C ILE A 48 -1.72 -5.14 -4.07
N PRO A 49 -1.08 -4.21 -4.78
CA PRO A 49 0.14 -4.54 -5.51
C PRO A 49 1.25 -4.99 -4.57
N MET A 50 1.95 -6.06 -4.92
CA MET A 50 3.08 -6.53 -4.11
C MET A 50 4.15 -5.44 -3.92
N ILE A 51 4.35 -4.62 -4.94
CA ILE A 51 5.31 -3.51 -4.90
C ILE A 51 4.97 -2.49 -3.78
N ALA A 52 3.70 -2.36 -3.41
CA ALA A 52 3.29 -1.50 -2.30
C ALA A 52 3.91 -1.97 -0.98
N PHE A 53 3.99 -3.28 -0.76
CA PHE A 53 4.67 -3.85 0.41
C PHE A 53 6.18 -3.76 0.29
N ILE A 54 6.71 -4.19 -0.84
CA ILE A 54 8.16 -4.40 -1.03
C ILE A 54 8.91 -3.07 -1.11
N GLU A 55 8.47 -2.16 -1.95
CA GLU A 55 9.11 -0.87 -2.14
C GLU A 55 8.46 0.26 -1.35
N GLY A 56 7.15 0.17 -1.15
CA GLY A 56 6.39 1.19 -0.43
C GLY A 56 6.37 1.02 1.08
N GLY A 57 6.73 -0.15 1.59
CA GLY A 57 6.67 -0.43 3.03
C GLY A 57 5.26 -0.48 3.60
N MET A 58 4.25 -0.63 2.73
CA MET A 58 2.86 -0.74 3.16
C MET A 58 2.66 -1.93 4.10
N ARG A 59 1.73 -1.79 5.04
CA ARG A 59 1.29 -2.87 5.94
C ARG A 59 -0.22 -2.98 5.88
N ILE A 60 -0.75 -4.18 6.15
CA ILE A 60 -2.20 -4.44 6.13
C ILE A 60 -2.92 -3.56 7.17
N LEU A 61 -2.35 -3.43 8.38
CA LEU A 61 -2.82 -2.43 9.32
C LEU A 61 -2.21 -1.08 8.95
N MET A 62 -2.90 -0.37 8.11
CA MET A 62 -2.49 0.98 7.75
C MET A 62 -2.62 1.90 8.96
N GLY A 63 -1.67 2.82 9.09
CA GLY A 63 -1.77 3.90 10.05
C GLY A 63 -2.93 4.84 9.68
N ARG A 64 -3.28 5.67 10.63
CA ARG A 64 -4.43 6.58 10.50
C ARG A 64 -4.24 7.59 9.36
N VAL A 65 -3.05 8.16 9.23
CA VAL A 65 -2.78 9.16 8.19
C VAL A 65 -2.91 8.53 6.80
N MET A 66 -2.35 7.34 6.62
CA MET A 66 -2.45 6.63 5.35
C MET A 66 -3.91 6.33 4.99
N LYS A 67 -4.69 5.79 5.93
CA LYS A 67 -6.12 5.52 5.70
C LYS A 67 -6.89 6.78 5.36
N ASP A 68 -6.70 7.83 6.13
CA ASP A 68 -7.43 9.08 5.93
C ASP A 68 -7.05 9.76 4.62
N TYR A 69 -5.76 9.71 4.25
CA TYR A 69 -5.29 10.28 2.99
C TYR A 69 -5.90 9.56 1.78
N LEU A 70 -5.82 8.23 1.77
CA LEU A 70 -6.38 7.44 0.68
C LEU A 70 -7.89 7.62 0.58
N ARG A 71 -8.57 7.68 1.71
CA ARG A 71 -10.02 7.92 1.76
C ARG A 71 -10.37 9.31 1.25
N PHE A 72 -9.62 10.33 1.65
CA PHE A 72 -9.85 11.71 1.25
C PHE A 72 -9.81 11.87 -0.28
N TYR A 73 -8.83 11.24 -0.92
CA TYR A 73 -8.68 11.29 -2.38
C TYR A 73 -9.38 10.13 -3.09
N ARG A 74 -10.05 9.24 -2.36
CA ARG A 74 -10.73 8.05 -2.89
C ARG A 74 -9.80 7.18 -3.73
N LEU A 75 -8.60 6.95 -3.22
CA LEU A 75 -7.59 6.15 -3.87
C LEU A 75 -7.59 4.71 -3.33
N THR A 76 -7.39 3.77 -4.24
CA THR A 76 -7.10 2.38 -3.88
C THR A 76 -5.59 2.13 -3.98
N PRO A 77 -5.06 1.11 -3.28
CA PRO A 77 -3.63 0.81 -3.37
C PRO A 77 -3.10 0.55 -4.78
N THR A 78 -3.95 0.01 -5.67
CA THR A 78 -3.58 -0.25 -7.07
C THR A 78 -3.33 1.01 -7.88
N GLN A 79 -3.86 2.15 -7.43
CA GLN A 79 -3.73 3.43 -8.14
C GLN A 79 -2.51 4.22 -7.72
N CYS A 80 -1.77 3.77 -6.71
CA CYS A 80 -0.67 4.52 -6.12
C CYS A 80 0.68 3.90 -6.44
N VAL A 81 1.68 4.74 -6.71
CA VAL A 81 3.06 4.29 -6.78
C VAL A 81 3.65 4.15 -5.36
N PRO A 82 4.75 3.40 -5.19
CA PRO A 82 5.29 3.12 -3.86
C PRO A 82 5.62 4.34 -3.00
N ASN A 83 5.98 5.48 -3.60
CA ASN A 83 6.34 6.66 -2.80
C ASN A 83 5.19 7.17 -1.93
N VAL A 84 3.94 6.95 -2.36
CA VAL A 84 2.77 7.32 -1.56
C VAL A 84 2.78 6.59 -0.23
N PHE A 85 3.01 5.28 -0.27
CA PHE A 85 3.04 4.46 0.95
C PHE A 85 4.24 4.77 1.83
N ARG A 86 5.40 5.04 1.22
CA ARG A 86 6.61 5.41 1.98
C ARG A 86 6.42 6.71 2.74
N ILE A 87 5.90 7.73 2.09
CA ILE A 87 5.70 9.04 2.71
C ILE A 87 4.63 8.95 3.80
N LEU A 88 3.48 8.40 3.49
CA LEU A 88 2.38 8.29 4.46
C LEU A 88 2.77 7.37 5.64
N GLY A 89 3.47 6.28 5.35
CA GLY A 89 3.99 5.39 6.39
C GLY A 89 4.99 6.06 7.31
N CYS A 90 5.85 6.93 6.78
CA CYS A 90 6.77 7.72 7.59
C CYS A 90 6.02 8.69 8.50
N VAL A 91 4.98 9.34 8.01
CA VAL A 91 4.18 10.26 8.83
C VAL A 91 3.48 9.49 9.97
N ASP A 92 2.91 8.33 9.66
CA ASP A 92 2.30 7.47 10.68
C ASP A 92 3.33 7.04 11.73
N ALA A 93 4.54 6.66 11.29
CA ALA A 93 5.62 6.28 12.20
C ALA A 93 6.07 7.44 13.10
N LEU A 94 6.15 8.65 12.57
CA LEU A 94 6.47 9.84 13.35
C LEU A 94 5.39 10.12 14.39
N ASN A 95 4.13 10.00 14.04
CA ASN A 95 3.03 10.16 14.98
C ASN A 95 3.12 9.14 16.12
N GLU A 96 3.39 7.90 15.79
CA GLU A 96 3.50 6.83 16.79
C GLU A 96 4.67 7.05 17.74
N LYS A 97 5.83 7.42 17.20
CA LYS A 97 7.06 7.57 18.01
C LYS A 97 7.12 8.88 18.78
N MET A 98 6.59 9.95 18.23
CA MET A 98 6.79 11.30 18.77
C MET A 98 5.49 11.98 19.21
N GLY A 99 4.34 11.34 19.01
CA GLY A 99 3.06 11.88 19.45
C GLY A 99 2.68 13.21 18.80
N LEU A 100 3.05 13.41 17.54
CA LEU A 100 2.89 14.71 16.87
C LEU A 100 1.44 15.04 16.47
N GLY A 101 0.60 14.04 16.27
CA GLY A 101 -0.77 14.26 15.85
C GLY A 101 -0.93 14.79 14.43
N LEU A 102 0.02 14.50 13.54
CA LEU A 102 -0.05 14.92 12.16
C LEU A 102 -1.22 14.23 11.45
N THR A 103 -1.86 14.94 10.52
CA THR A 103 -3.01 14.44 9.77
C THR A 103 -2.72 14.48 8.27
N HIS A 104 -3.65 13.94 7.48
CA HIS A 104 -3.56 14.02 6.02
C HIS A 104 -3.57 15.48 5.53
N HIS A 105 -4.17 16.41 6.28
CA HIS A 105 -4.10 17.84 5.95
C HIS A 105 -2.67 18.37 6.02
N ASP A 106 -1.89 17.90 6.99
CA ASP A 106 -0.47 18.29 7.10
C ASP A 106 0.34 17.78 5.91
N VAL A 107 0.04 16.56 5.46
CA VAL A 107 0.64 16.01 4.24
C VAL A 107 0.33 16.90 3.03
N ASN A 108 -0.90 17.36 2.92
CA ASN A 108 -1.32 18.24 1.83
C ASN A 108 -0.63 19.60 1.83
N TRP A 109 -0.13 20.06 2.99
CA TRP A 109 0.67 21.28 3.07
C TRP A 109 2.05 21.11 2.43
N VAL A 110 2.62 19.92 2.52
CA VAL A 110 4.00 19.65 2.07
C VAL A 110 4.03 19.05 0.68
N TYR A 111 3.03 18.24 0.34
CA TYR A 111 3.01 17.47 -0.91
C TYR A 111 1.77 17.75 -1.74
N ASN A 112 1.96 17.70 -3.06
CA ASN A 112 0.86 17.64 -4.02
C ASN A 112 0.70 16.20 -4.50
N LEU A 113 -0.53 15.80 -4.72
CA LEU A 113 -0.86 14.53 -5.35
C LEU A 113 -0.90 14.73 -6.87
N HIS A 114 -0.03 14.04 -7.58
CA HIS A 114 0.05 14.09 -9.03
C HIS A 114 -0.32 12.75 -9.64
N HIS A 115 -0.87 12.79 -10.84
CA HIS A 115 -1.16 11.60 -11.62
C HIS A 115 -0.24 11.51 -12.82
N LEU A 116 0.50 10.42 -12.92
CA LEU A 116 1.35 10.13 -14.08
C LEU A 116 0.66 9.06 -14.90
N LYS A 117 0.27 9.41 -16.13
CA LYS A 117 -0.44 8.52 -17.03
C LYS A 117 0.29 7.19 -17.21
N GLY A 118 -0.44 6.09 -17.00
CA GLY A 118 0.12 4.74 -17.11
C GLY A 118 0.93 4.26 -15.92
N LYS A 119 1.17 5.11 -14.92
CA LYS A 119 1.97 4.76 -13.73
C LYS A 119 1.20 4.87 -12.42
N GLY A 120 0.27 5.82 -12.31
CA GLY A 120 -0.54 6.02 -11.13
C GLY A 120 -0.26 7.32 -10.41
N TYR A 121 -0.81 7.45 -9.21
CA TYR A 121 -0.66 8.64 -8.39
C TYR A 121 0.63 8.60 -7.57
N TYR A 122 1.26 9.75 -7.42
CA TYR A 122 2.47 9.91 -6.62
C TYR A 122 2.46 11.25 -5.89
N LEU A 123 3.26 11.33 -4.83
CA LEU A 123 3.41 12.55 -4.05
C LEU A 123 4.66 13.30 -4.49
N LYS A 124 4.51 14.60 -4.68
CA LYS A 124 5.59 15.50 -5.05
C LYS A 124 5.59 16.70 -4.10
N THR A 125 6.75 17.11 -3.63
CA THR A 125 6.88 18.31 -2.77
C THR A 125 6.38 19.56 -3.50
N ARG A 126 5.73 20.40 -2.74
CA ARG A 126 5.24 21.69 -3.26
C ARG A 126 6.39 22.63 -3.61
#